data_de2b2de687d06995bed0f0bceca3ff07
#
_entry.id   de2b2de687d06995bed0f0bceca3ff07
#
_cell.length_a   1.000
_cell.length_b   1.000
_cell.length_c   1.000
_cell.angle_alpha   90.00
_cell.angle_beta   90.00
_cell.angle_gamma   90.00
#
_symmetry.space_group_name_H-M   'P 1'
#
loop_
_entity.id
_entity.type
_entity.pdbx_description
1 polymer ?
#
loop_
_entity_poly.entity_id
_entity_poly.type
_entity_poly.pdbx_seq_one_letter_code
_entity_poly.pdbx_strand_id
1 'polypeptide(L)'
;QLMKEGKLHYGGGKCELIRVGAMDDIDIALGHHTQAGCDMSIMNGTSNGFINKTVTFTGRSAHAAGMPHHGVDALNAATSAMVNMALQQESYRDEDTVRVHYFIQDGGTAVNVIADHVTMQVCARAKTPEAYKDASMKVDRSLRAAAMATGCGLHIESMAGYMSEMANPHIEVLKSVLDDIAAEGKYTNVK
;
A
#
# COMPACT_ATOMS: atom_id res chain seq x y z
N GLN A 1 2.43 -0.39 18.79
CA GLN A 1 3.12 -0.94 19.98
C GLN A 1 3.45 -2.42 19.80
N LEU A 2 2.48 -3.31 19.48
CA LEU A 2 2.69 -4.77 19.35
C LEU A 2 3.70 -5.14 18.24
N MET A 3 3.75 -4.40 17.14
CA MET A 3 4.78 -4.60 16.11
C MET A 3 6.18 -4.23 16.61
N LYS A 4 6.32 -3.13 17.37
CA LYS A 4 7.60 -2.75 17.98
C LYS A 4 8.09 -3.77 19.03
N GLU A 5 7.17 -4.46 19.68
CA GLU A 5 7.46 -5.52 20.64
C GLU A 5 7.70 -6.89 19.97
N GLY A 6 7.67 -6.97 18.64
CA GLY A 6 7.85 -8.21 17.88
C GLY A 6 6.71 -9.22 18.02
N LYS A 7 5.57 -8.83 18.63
CA LYS A 7 4.40 -9.70 18.81
C LYS A 7 3.55 -9.82 17.55
N LEU A 8 3.57 -8.80 16.71
CA LEU A 8 2.93 -8.79 15.39
C LEU A 8 3.98 -8.48 14.32
N HIS A 9 3.94 -9.22 13.20
CA HIS A 9 4.79 -8.98 12.04
C HIS A 9 4.05 -8.25 10.92
N TYR A 10 2.72 -8.42 10.84
CA TYR A 10 1.90 -7.84 9.78
C TYR A 10 0.81 -6.95 10.36
N GLY A 11 0.46 -5.89 9.63
CA GLY A 11 -0.63 -4.98 10.00
C GLY A 11 -2.03 -5.57 9.75
N GLY A 12 -2.13 -6.72 9.08
CA GLY A 12 -3.39 -7.39 8.75
C GLY A 12 -3.58 -8.67 9.56
N GLY A 13 -4.71 -8.80 10.26
CA GLY A 13 -4.99 -9.97 11.10
C GLY A 13 -4.95 -11.31 10.35
N LYS A 14 -5.39 -11.35 9.08
CA LYS A 14 -5.35 -12.56 8.25
C LYS A 14 -3.90 -13.02 7.99
N CYS A 15 -2.99 -12.10 7.73
CA CYS A 15 -1.58 -12.42 7.54
C CYS A 15 -0.94 -12.99 8.82
N GLU A 16 -1.33 -12.49 9.98
CA GLU A 16 -0.87 -13.03 11.27
C GLU A 16 -1.44 -14.44 11.54
N LEU A 17 -2.70 -14.69 11.21
CA LEU A 17 -3.31 -16.03 11.34
C LEU A 17 -2.57 -17.06 10.47
N ILE A 18 -2.23 -16.70 9.22
CA ILE A 18 -1.42 -17.56 8.35
C ILE A 18 -0.03 -17.77 8.95
N ARG A 19 0.64 -16.71 9.42
CA ARG A 19 1.98 -16.79 10.01
C ARG A 19 2.07 -17.72 11.22
N VAL A 20 1.03 -17.77 12.06
CA VAL A 20 1.01 -18.61 13.24
C VAL A 20 0.44 -20.01 12.99
N GLY A 21 0.16 -20.37 11.72
CA GLY A 21 -0.35 -21.69 11.34
C GLY A 21 -1.82 -21.90 11.64
N ALA A 22 -2.57 -20.85 12.02
CA ALA A 22 -3.99 -20.99 12.37
C ALA A 22 -4.90 -21.28 11.17
N MET A 23 -4.34 -21.31 9.96
CA MET A 23 -5.06 -21.61 8.71
C MET A 23 -4.57 -22.91 8.04
N ASP A 24 -3.62 -23.63 8.65
CA ASP A 24 -2.93 -24.76 7.98
C ASP A 24 -3.83 -25.98 7.76
N ASP A 25 -4.88 -26.15 8.57
CA ASP A 25 -5.86 -27.23 8.52
C ASP A 25 -7.23 -26.76 7.97
N ILE A 26 -7.30 -25.59 7.36
CA ILE A 26 -8.52 -24.99 6.81
C ILE A 26 -8.61 -25.27 5.30
N ASP A 27 -9.60 -26.05 4.88
CA ASP A 27 -9.86 -26.33 3.46
C ASP A 27 -10.61 -25.20 2.76
N ILE A 28 -11.52 -24.50 3.47
CA ILE A 28 -12.35 -23.43 2.92
C ILE A 28 -12.41 -22.26 3.87
N ALA A 29 -12.10 -21.07 3.39
CA ALA A 29 -12.25 -19.82 4.13
C ALA A 29 -13.29 -18.91 3.46
N LEU A 30 -14.24 -18.42 4.23
CA LEU A 30 -15.24 -17.45 3.80
C LEU A 30 -14.96 -16.10 4.47
N GLY A 31 -14.95 -15.05 3.70
CA GLY A 31 -14.87 -13.68 4.17
C GLY A 31 -16.17 -12.93 3.93
N HIS A 32 -16.47 -11.94 4.76
CA HIS A 32 -17.58 -11.02 4.52
C HIS A 32 -17.14 -9.58 4.74
N HIS A 33 -17.85 -8.67 4.10
CA HIS A 33 -17.64 -7.24 4.25
C HIS A 33 -18.98 -6.52 4.21
N THR A 34 -19.11 -5.46 4.99
CA THR A 34 -20.29 -4.59 4.92
C THR A 34 -20.26 -3.76 3.65
N GLN A 35 -21.39 -3.69 2.96
CA GLN A 35 -21.56 -2.92 1.74
C GLN A 35 -22.87 -2.14 1.79
N ALA A 36 -22.86 -0.89 1.32
CA ALA A 36 -24.05 -0.10 1.16
C ALA A 36 -24.81 -0.45 -0.13
N GLY A 37 -26.13 -0.29 -0.13
CA GLY A 37 -26.97 -0.39 -1.33
C GLY A 37 -27.47 -1.80 -1.68
N CYS A 38 -27.25 -2.78 -0.81
CA CYS A 38 -27.88 -4.11 -0.88
C CYS A 38 -27.97 -4.75 0.50
N ASP A 39 -28.87 -5.72 0.67
CA ASP A 39 -28.98 -6.50 1.90
C ASP A 39 -27.95 -7.63 1.93
N MET A 40 -27.77 -8.28 0.79
CA MET A 40 -26.75 -9.32 0.56
C MET A 40 -26.23 -9.26 -0.86
N SER A 41 -24.96 -9.57 -1.05
CA SER A 41 -24.35 -9.74 -2.38
C SER A 41 -23.18 -10.71 -2.34
N ILE A 42 -22.89 -11.33 -3.48
CA ILE A 42 -21.67 -12.10 -3.68
C ILE A 42 -20.73 -11.28 -4.56
N MET A 43 -19.54 -11.05 -4.04
CA MET A 43 -18.48 -10.43 -4.83
C MET A 43 -17.61 -11.50 -5.48
N ASN A 44 -17.60 -11.52 -6.80
CA ASN A 44 -16.73 -12.39 -7.59
C ASN A 44 -15.93 -11.54 -8.58
N GLY A 45 -15.05 -10.76 -8.06
CA GLY A 45 -14.18 -9.89 -8.85
C GLY A 45 -12.71 -10.22 -8.64
N THR A 46 -11.88 -9.45 -9.31
CA THR A 46 -10.45 -9.39 -9.04
C THR A 46 -10.14 -8.12 -8.29
N SER A 47 -9.26 -8.17 -7.31
CA SER A 47 -8.72 -6.98 -6.66
C SER A 47 -7.21 -6.89 -6.81
N ASN A 48 -6.68 -5.68 -6.77
CA ASN A 48 -5.25 -5.46 -6.84
C ASN A 48 -4.58 -5.84 -5.50
N GLY A 49 -3.49 -6.59 -5.60
CA GLY A 49 -2.55 -6.73 -4.50
C GLY A 49 -1.72 -5.47 -4.32
N PHE A 50 -0.96 -5.39 -3.22
CA PHE A 50 -0.16 -4.20 -2.95
C PHE A 50 1.03 -4.45 -2.02
N ILE A 51 1.99 -3.54 -2.09
CA ILE A 51 3.11 -3.39 -1.15
C ILE A 51 3.08 -1.97 -0.62
N ASN A 52 3.10 -1.81 0.71
CA ASN A 52 3.24 -0.52 1.36
C ASN A 52 4.68 -0.27 1.76
N LYS A 53 5.07 0.99 1.76
CA LYS A 53 6.39 1.43 2.24
C LYS A 53 6.24 2.62 3.16
N THR A 54 6.99 2.59 4.26
CA THR A 54 7.28 3.77 5.06
C THR A 54 8.69 4.22 4.70
N VAL A 55 8.83 5.47 4.31
CA VAL A 55 10.07 6.04 3.77
C VAL A 55 10.47 7.20 4.63
N THR A 56 11.72 7.23 5.06
CA THR A 56 12.30 8.34 5.82
C THR A 56 13.48 8.90 5.05
N PHE A 57 13.42 10.20 4.74
CA PHE A 57 14.55 10.97 4.28
C PHE A 57 15.16 11.70 5.45
N THR A 58 16.48 11.63 5.56
CA THR A 58 17.26 12.32 6.60
C THR A 58 18.23 13.29 5.96
N GLY A 59 18.10 14.55 6.29
CA GLY A 59 18.94 15.64 5.82
C GLY A 59 19.72 16.30 6.94
N ARG A 60 19.86 17.61 6.83
CA ARG A 60 20.49 18.47 7.83
C ARG A 60 19.81 19.82 7.88
N SER A 61 19.35 20.21 9.07
CA SER A 61 18.68 21.47 9.29
C SER A 61 19.62 22.67 9.10
N ALA A 62 19.07 23.75 8.59
CA ALA A 62 19.73 25.06 8.50
C ALA A 62 18.71 26.19 8.43
N HIS A 63 19.12 27.41 8.69
CA HIS A 63 18.26 28.58 8.48
C HIS A 63 18.08 28.84 6.97
N ALA A 64 16.85 28.74 6.47
CA ALA A 64 16.55 28.74 5.04
C ALA A 64 16.98 30.04 4.31
N ALA A 65 16.99 31.19 5.00
CA ALA A 65 17.40 32.45 4.40
C ALA A 65 18.87 32.81 4.74
N GLY A 66 19.34 32.51 5.96
CA GLY A 66 20.65 32.97 6.42
C GLY A 66 21.82 32.09 5.96
N MET A 67 21.67 30.79 6.06
CA MET A 67 22.73 29.81 5.72
C MET A 67 22.17 28.54 5.03
N PRO A 68 21.43 28.66 3.93
CA PRO A 68 20.79 27.51 3.28
C PRO A 68 21.81 26.48 2.78
N HIS A 69 23.01 26.90 2.38
CA HIS A 69 24.11 26.05 1.91
C HIS A 69 24.66 25.09 2.96
N HIS A 70 24.36 25.30 4.24
CA HIS A 70 24.68 24.36 5.31
C HIS A 70 23.63 23.26 5.48
N GLY A 71 22.45 23.42 4.88
CA GLY A 71 21.36 22.46 4.95
C GLY A 71 21.48 21.31 3.93
N VAL A 72 20.77 20.23 4.21
CA VAL A 72 20.43 19.16 3.25
C VAL A 72 18.94 18.93 3.40
N ASP A 73 18.17 19.27 2.37
CA ASP A 73 16.71 19.37 2.46
C ASP A 73 16.04 18.04 2.18
N ALA A 74 15.53 17.41 3.23
CA ALA A 74 14.79 16.16 3.15
C ALA A 74 13.42 16.32 2.46
N LEU A 75 12.81 17.53 2.50
CA LEU A 75 11.56 17.79 1.80
C LEU A 75 11.76 17.86 0.28
N ASN A 76 12.88 18.44 -0.16
CA ASN A 76 13.26 18.42 -1.58
C ASN A 76 13.54 17.00 -2.07
N ALA A 77 14.13 16.13 -1.23
CA ALA A 77 14.30 14.72 -1.55
C ALA A 77 12.94 14.02 -1.74
N ALA A 78 12.01 14.20 -0.81
CA ALA A 78 10.67 13.64 -0.92
C ALA A 78 9.92 14.15 -2.15
N THR A 79 10.01 15.46 -2.44
CA THR A 79 9.41 16.08 -3.63
C THR A 79 9.99 15.49 -4.92
N SER A 80 11.32 15.38 -5.01
CA SER A 80 11.99 14.75 -6.15
C SER A 80 11.58 13.29 -6.33
N ALA A 81 11.44 12.55 -5.22
CA ALA A 81 10.97 11.17 -5.27
C ALA A 81 9.54 11.06 -5.83
N MET A 82 8.62 11.95 -5.43
CA MET A 82 7.25 11.99 -5.95
C MET A 82 7.24 12.25 -7.45
N VAL A 83 8.04 13.19 -7.94
CA VAL A 83 8.18 13.47 -9.38
C VAL A 83 8.75 12.24 -10.12
N ASN A 84 9.82 11.63 -9.59
CA ASN A 84 10.41 10.44 -10.18
C ASN A 84 9.42 9.26 -10.25
N MET A 85 8.60 9.07 -9.24
CA MET A 85 7.54 8.04 -9.24
C MET A 85 6.46 8.36 -10.28
N ALA A 86 6.05 9.61 -10.41
CA ALA A 86 5.07 10.03 -11.41
C ALA A 86 5.57 9.80 -12.84
N LEU A 87 6.86 10.03 -13.11
CA LEU A 87 7.48 9.80 -14.43
C LEU A 87 7.60 8.30 -14.80
N GLN A 88 7.36 7.37 -13.86
CA GLN A 88 7.32 5.95 -14.19
C GLN A 88 5.99 5.51 -14.83
N GLN A 89 4.97 6.36 -14.89
CA GLN A 89 3.63 5.99 -15.34
C GLN A 89 3.62 5.27 -16.70
N GLU A 90 4.36 5.78 -17.68
CA GLU A 90 4.44 5.17 -19.02
C GLU A 90 5.26 3.87 -19.09
N SER A 91 5.91 3.49 -18.00
CA SER A 91 6.68 2.23 -17.92
C SER A 91 5.85 1.04 -17.44
N TYR A 92 4.57 1.23 -17.13
CA TYR A 92 3.64 0.19 -16.69
C TYR A 92 2.74 -0.24 -17.85
N ARG A 93 2.36 -1.52 -17.85
CA ARG A 93 1.37 -2.03 -18.80
C ARG A 93 -0.03 -1.62 -18.34
N ASP A 94 -0.90 -1.27 -19.27
CA ASP A 94 -2.29 -0.88 -18.97
C ASP A 94 -3.08 -2.03 -18.34
N GLU A 95 -2.86 -3.26 -18.82
CA GLU A 95 -3.51 -4.49 -18.32
C GLU A 95 -3.18 -4.83 -16.87
N ASP A 96 -2.04 -4.36 -16.36
CA ASP A 96 -1.60 -4.59 -14.98
C ASP A 96 -2.29 -3.67 -13.97
N THR A 97 -3.00 -2.64 -14.44
CA THR A 97 -3.74 -1.67 -13.62
C THR A 97 -2.91 -1.09 -12.48
N VAL A 98 -1.63 -0.81 -12.74
CA VAL A 98 -0.70 -0.31 -11.73
C VAL A 98 -1.18 1.03 -11.18
N ARG A 99 -1.10 1.17 -9.85
CA ARG A 99 -1.34 2.41 -9.12
C ARG A 99 -0.26 2.61 -8.08
N VAL A 100 0.38 3.76 -8.12
CA VAL A 100 1.34 4.20 -7.09
C VAL A 100 0.76 5.43 -6.41
N HIS A 101 0.49 5.31 -5.11
CA HIS A 101 -0.01 6.40 -4.27
C HIS A 101 1.01 6.73 -3.21
N TYR A 102 1.09 7.99 -2.85
CA TYR A 102 2.00 8.46 -1.81
C TYR A 102 1.42 9.69 -1.11
N PHE A 103 1.84 9.89 0.13
CA PHE A 103 1.62 11.14 0.85
C PHE A 103 2.76 11.41 1.84
N ILE A 104 2.99 12.68 2.14
CA ILE A 104 3.93 13.10 3.17
C ILE A 104 3.20 13.07 4.51
N GLN A 105 3.70 12.25 5.43
CA GLN A 105 3.16 12.11 6.77
C GLN A 105 3.73 13.18 7.71
N ASP A 106 5.03 13.50 7.56
CA ASP A 106 5.72 14.55 8.26
C ASP A 106 6.68 15.24 7.28
N GLY A 107 6.55 16.55 7.09
CA GLY A 107 7.24 17.35 6.07
C GLY A 107 8.17 18.43 6.61
N GLY A 108 8.46 18.43 7.89
CA GLY A 108 9.31 19.45 8.55
C GLY A 108 8.56 20.30 9.57
N THR A 109 9.23 21.30 10.16
CA THR A 109 8.76 21.99 11.36
C THR A 109 8.37 23.46 11.14
N ALA A 110 9.06 24.18 10.28
CA ALA A 110 8.81 25.62 10.07
C ALA A 110 9.30 26.07 8.67
N VAL A 111 8.63 27.09 8.10
CA VAL A 111 8.93 27.60 6.75
C VAL A 111 10.34 28.21 6.61
N ASN A 112 10.93 28.68 7.69
CA ASN A 112 12.26 29.29 7.71
C ASN A 112 13.38 28.32 8.10
N VAL A 113 13.06 27.02 8.20
CA VAL A 113 14.00 25.94 8.56
C VAL A 113 14.00 24.89 7.45
N ILE A 114 15.21 24.57 6.93
CA ILE A 114 15.39 23.46 6.00
C ILE A 114 15.06 22.15 6.73
N ALA A 115 14.16 21.37 6.16
CA ALA A 115 13.71 20.13 6.76
C ALA A 115 14.82 19.07 6.76
N ASP A 116 15.20 18.62 7.94
CA ASP A 116 16.21 17.56 8.13
C ASP A 116 15.61 16.16 8.29
N HIS A 117 14.30 16.07 8.42
CA HIS A 117 13.58 14.81 8.56
C HIS A 117 12.23 14.89 7.85
N VAL A 118 11.97 13.96 6.94
CA VAL A 118 10.68 13.81 6.25
C VAL A 118 10.30 12.36 6.21
N THR A 119 9.07 12.06 6.62
CA THR A 119 8.48 10.74 6.52
C THR A 119 7.35 10.75 5.51
N MET A 120 7.34 9.80 4.60
CA MET A 120 6.26 9.58 3.65
C MET A 120 5.83 8.12 3.60
N GLN A 121 4.59 7.89 3.18
CA GLN A 121 4.09 6.57 2.89
C GLN A 121 3.84 6.42 1.39
N VAL A 122 4.16 5.24 0.87
CA VAL A 122 3.97 4.89 -0.54
C VAL A 122 3.29 3.52 -0.62
N CYS A 123 2.29 3.40 -1.50
CA CYS A 123 1.60 2.16 -1.78
C CYS A 123 1.69 1.86 -3.29
N ALA A 124 2.31 0.75 -3.65
CA ALA A 124 2.33 0.22 -5.01
C ALA A 124 1.31 -0.91 -5.15
N ARG A 125 0.36 -0.77 -6.05
CA ARG A 125 -0.74 -1.73 -6.30
C ARG A 125 -0.73 -2.17 -7.74
N ALA A 126 -1.07 -3.44 -7.98
CA ALA A 126 -1.31 -3.95 -9.32
C ALA A 126 -2.12 -5.25 -9.29
N LYS A 127 -2.59 -5.66 -10.47
CA LYS A 127 -3.44 -6.83 -10.67
C LYS A 127 -2.74 -8.15 -10.38
N THR A 128 -1.43 -8.25 -10.62
CA THR A 128 -0.65 -9.48 -10.42
C THR A 128 0.51 -9.26 -9.45
N PRO A 129 0.98 -10.33 -8.78
CA PRO A 129 2.16 -10.27 -7.91
C PRO A 129 3.41 -9.75 -8.62
N GLU A 130 3.62 -10.14 -9.86
CA GLU A 130 4.75 -9.70 -10.69
C GLU A 130 4.69 -8.21 -10.94
N ALA A 131 3.50 -7.70 -11.29
CA ALA A 131 3.29 -6.29 -11.60
C ALA A 131 3.46 -5.38 -10.37
N TYR A 132 2.90 -5.73 -9.20
CA TYR A 132 3.13 -4.88 -8.03
C TYR A 132 4.54 -5.00 -7.45
N LYS A 133 5.24 -6.12 -7.67
CA LYS A 133 6.68 -6.23 -7.33
C LYS A 133 7.52 -5.34 -8.25
N ASP A 134 7.27 -5.36 -9.56
CA ASP A 134 7.93 -4.46 -10.51
C ASP A 134 7.68 -2.99 -10.15
N ALA A 135 6.42 -2.63 -9.88
CA ALA A 135 6.07 -1.28 -9.43
C ALA A 135 6.80 -0.89 -8.13
N SER A 136 6.89 -1.81 -7.16
CA SER A 136 7.62 -1.61 -5.91
C SER A 136 9.13 -1.38 -6.14
N MET A 137 9.75 -2.12 -7.06
CA MET A 137 11.17 -1.92 -7.42
C MET A 137 11.40 -0.56 -8.11
N LYS A 138 10.48 -0.13 -8.97
CA LYS A 138 10.54 1.19 -9.61
C LYS A 138 10.37 2.31 -8.60
N VAL A 139 9.51 2.14 -7.60
CA VAL A 139 9.39 3.05 -6.44
C VAL A 139 10.71 3.13 -5.69
N ASP A 140 11.33 2.01 -5.33
CA ASP A 140 12.60 2.00 -4.62
C ASP A 140 13.71 2.70 -5.40
N ARG A 141 13.78 2.52 -6.71
CA ARG A 141 14.73 3.20 -7.58
C ARG A 141 14.49 4.73 -7.58
N SER A 142 13.24 5.16 -7.64
CA SER A 142 12.86 6.58 -7.61
C SER A 142 13.25 7.24 -6.29
N LEU A 143 13.02 6.56 -5.17
CA LEU A 143 13.39 7.01 -3.83
C LEU A 143 14.91 7.13 -3.68
N ARG A 144 15.67 6.11 -4.11
CA ARG A 144 17.14 6.10 -4.06
C ARG A 144 17.76 7.17 -4.94
N ALA A 145 17.21 7.39 -6.14
CA ALA A 145 17.67 8.46 -7.05
C ALA A 145 17.48 9.83 -6.42
N ALA A 146 16.34 10.08 -5.77
CA ALA A 146 16.04 11.34 -5.10
C ALA A 146 16.99 11.60 -3.92
N ALA A 147 17.23 10.60 -3.07
CA ALA A 147 18.16 10.69 -1.95
C ALA A 147 19.59 10.98 -2.45
N MET A 148 20.03 10.27 -3.48
CA MET A 148 21.36 10.48 -4.08
C MET A 148 21.49 11.89 -4.68
N ALA A 149 20.47 12.38 -5.40
CA ALA A 149 20.49 13.70 -6.03
C ALA A 149 20.56 14.85 -5.00
N THR A 150 19.97 14.68 -3.83
CA THR A 150 19.88 15.71 -2.79
C THR A 150 20.93 15.56 -1.68
N GLY A 151 21.65 14.43 -1.64
CA GLY A 151 22.61 14.12 -0.59
C GLY A 151 21.96 13.69 0.74
N CYS A 152 20.66 13.32 0.73
CA CYS A 152 19.95 12.85 1.90
C CYS A 152 20.25 11.38 2.20
N GLY A 153 20.23 11.03 3.50
CA GLY A 153 20.06 9.65 3.94
C GLY A 153 18.66 9.12 3.58
N LEU A 154 18.55 7.81 3.37
CA LEU A 154 17.29 7.16 3.02
C LEU A 154 17.13 5.87 3.81
N HIS A 155 15.96 5.73 4.43
CA HIS A 155 15.50 4.46 4.99
C HIS A 155 14.15 4.08 4.37
N ILE A 156 14.02 2.83 3.92
CA ILE A 156 12.80 2.28 3.34
C ILE A 156 12.41 1.03 4.13
N GLU A 157 11.26 1.07 4.76
CA GLU A 157 10.63 -0.09 5.38
C GLU A 157 9.49 -0.56 4.47
N SER A 158 9.61 -1.77 3.93
CA SER A 158 8.58 -2.37 3.07
C SER A 158 7.75 -3.36 3.85
N MET A 159 6.44 -3.24 3.74
CA MET A 159 5.47 -4.12 4.37
C MET A 159 4.62 -4.77 3.28
N ALA A 160 4.60 -6.10 3.25
CA ALA A 160 3.71 -6.84 2.37
C ALA A 160 2.25 -6.49 2.71
N GLY A 161 1.48 -6.18 1.68
CA GLY A 161 0.03 -6.04 1.76
C GLY A 161 -0.68 -7.35 1.46
N TYR A 162 -1.89 -7.24 0.93
CA TYR A 162 -2.63 -8.41 0.46
C TYR A 162 -2.19 -8.80 -0.95
N MET A 163 -2.26 -10.10 -1.23
CA MET A 163 -2.15 -10.59 -2.60
C MET A 163 -3.37 -10.14 -3.42
N SER A 164 -3.21 -10.14 -4.73
CA SER A 164 -4.32 -9.91 -5.64
C SER A 164 -5.39 -11.00 -5.45
N GLU A 165 -6.64 -10.59 -5.39
CA GLU A 165 -7.76 -11.53 -5.40
C GLU A 165 -8.02 -11.99 -6.83
N MET A 166 -8.29 -13.27 -6.98
CA MET A 166 -8.72 -13.88 -8.23
C MET A 166 -10.21 -14.23 -8.14
N ALA A 167 -10.91 -14.18 -9.26
CA ALA A 167 -12.29 -14.64 -9.32
C ALA A 167 -12.39 -16.09 -8.84
N ASN A 168 -13.38 -16.39 -8.00
CA ASN A 168 -13.61 -17.73 -7.49
C ASN A 168 -14.21 -18.61 -8.61
N PRO A 169 -13.54 -19.71 -9.00
CA PRO A 169 -14.07 -20.60 -10.03
C PRO A 169 -15.35 -21.35 -9.61
N HIS A 170 -15.64 -21.42 -8.31
CA HIS A 170 -16.81 -22.10 -7.75
C HIS A 170 -17.93 -21.14 -7.35
N ILE A 171 -18.00 -19.97 -7.98
CA ILE A 171 -18.97 -18.92 -7.64
C ILE A 171 -20.43 -19.41 -7.76
N GLU A 172 -20.72 -20.34 -8.65
CA GLU A 172 -22.09 -20.84 -8.86
C GLU A 172 -22.63 -21.57 -7.61
N VAL A 173 -21.78 -22.20 -6.82
CA VAL A 173 -22.16 -22.81 -5.54
C VAL A 173 -22.61 -21.72 -4.55
N LEU A 174 -21.87 -20.62 -4.47
CA LEU A 174 -22.21 -19.50 -3.58
C LEU A 174 -23.49 -18.79 -4.05
N LYS A 175 -23.68 -18.65 -5.37
CA LYS A 175 -24.92 -18.09 -5.93
C LYS A 175 -26.13 -18.93 -5.58
N SER A 176 -26.04 -20.25 -5.71
CA SER A 176 -27.14 -21.15 -5.32
C SER A 176 -27.52 -20.97 -3.84
N VAL A 177 -26.55 -20.89 -2.95
CA VAL A 177 -26.81 -20.63 -1.53
C VAL A 177 -27.46 -19.26 -1.31
N LEU A 178 -27.00 -18.23 -2.05
CA LEU A 178 -27.59 -16.90 -1.96
C LEU A 178 -29.04 -16.86 -2.43
N ASP A 179 -29.35 -17.60 -3.52
CA ASP A 179 -30.72 -17.73 -4.04
C ASP A 179 -31.63 -18.42 -3.03
N ASP A 180 -31.16 -19.49 -2.37
CA ASP A 180 -31.89 -20.18 -1.31
C ASP A 180 -32.20 -19.24 -0.13
N ILE A 181 -31.22 -18.45 0.32
CA ILE A 181 -31.40 -17.46 1.38
C ILE A 181 -32.38 -16.36 0.96
N ALA A 182 -32.29 -15.90 -0.30
CA ALA A 182 -33.22 -14.91 -0.85
C ALA A 182 -34.66 -15.44 -0.88
N ALA A 183 -34.86 -16.72 -1.18
CA ALA A 183 -36.15 -17.38 -1.20
C ALA A 183 -36.82 -17.45 0.17
N GLU A 184 -36.06 -17.34 1.27
CA GLU A 184 -36.64 -17.22 2.63
C GLU A 184 -37.40 -15.90 2.84
N GLY A 185 -37.27 -14.93 1.94
CA GLY A 185 -38.00 -13.66 1.96
C GLY A 185 -37.60 -12.67 3.05
N LYS A 186 -36.50 -12.92 3.78
CA LYS A 186 -35.97 -12.01 4.81
C LYS A 186 -35.19 -10.84 4.22
N TYR A 187 -34.64 -10.99 3.02
CA TYR A 187 -33.81 -10.02 2.32
C TYR A 187 -34.44 -9.67 0.98
N THR A 188 -34.55 -8.39 0.69
CA THR A 188 -35.30 -7.89 -0.49
C THR A 188 -34.39 -7.35 -1.59
N ASN A 189 -33.15 -7.01 -1.29
CA ASN A 189 -32.19 -6.44 -2.22
C ASN A 189 -30.93 -7.30 -2.26
N VAL A 190 -31.05 -8.46 -2.94
CA VAL A 190 -29.99 -9.44 -3.12
C VAL A 190 -29.36 -9.27 -4.51
N LYS A 191 -28.01 -9.28 -4.62
CA LYS A 191 -27.26 -9.02 -5.86
C LYS A 191 -26.13 -10.02 -6.07
#